data_52c3776315936d2b2f0c5b331f21b72b
#
_entry.id   52c3776315936d2b2f0c5b331f21b72b
#
_cell.length_a   1.000
_cell.length_b   1.000
_cell.length_c   1.000
_cell.angle_alpha   90.00
_cell.angle_beta   90.00
_cell.angle_gamma   90.00
#
_symmetry.space_group_name_H-M   'P 1'
#
loop_
_entity.id
_entity.type
_entity.pdbx_description
1 polymer ?
#
loop_
_entity_poly.entity_id
_entity_poly.type
_entity_poly.pdbx_seq_one_letter_code
_entity_poly.pdbx_strand_id
1 'polypeptide(L)'
;RPAGSEPIPLVFVASAGGGIRAAYWTTIVLNCLVKNQDNAGWKPIGMDMNNVCTHRMSMDSVFLASGISGGSLGLAVTKAFKDAPAVPWSEPLGKDFLGPTVAGVAFRDLPNAFVRLRATGQDSAAVLEKSWEKSVRDAKGDLESGFLATAWSTPARLDFPLLALSGTSVTDGCRVTVSALKLADADAA
;
A
#
# COMPACT_ATOMS: atom_id res chain seq x y z
N ARG A 1 -29.61 -10.87 13.76
CA ARG A 1 -28.62 -10.76 14.84
C ARG A 1 -29.14 -11.51 16.06
N PRO A 2 -28.35 -12.34 16.73
CA PRO A 2 -28.76 -12.86 18.03
C PRO A 2 -28.88 -11.69 19.00
N ALA A 3 -29.94 -11.70 19.82
CA ALA A 3 -30.16 -10.70 20.85
C ALA A 3 -29.02 -10.76 21.88
N GLY A 4 -28.25 -9.66 22.03
CA GLY A 4 -27.15 -9.56 22.99
C GLY A 4 -25.75 -9.48 22.39
N SER A 5 -25.56 -9.49 21.03
CA SER A 5 -24.26 -9.26 20.43
C SER A 5 -23.89 -7.77 20.48
N GLU A 6 -22.75 -7.45 21.05
CA GLU A 6 -22.19 -6.09 20.99
C GLU A 6 -22.08 -5.61 19.52
N PRO A 7 -22.29 -4.30 19.27
CA PRO A 7 -22.15 -3.76 17.93
C PRO A 7 -20.71 -3.88 17.46
N ILE A 8 -20.50 -4.51 16.30
CA ILE A 8 -19.18 -4.55 15.67
C ILE A 8 -18.90 -3.17 15.08
N PRO A 9 -17.81 -2.50 15.47
CA PRO A 9 -17.47 -1.20 14.92
C PRO A 9 -17.17 -1.33 13.41
N LEU A 10 -17.73 -0.44 12.61
CA LEU A 10 -17.42 -0.33 11.19
C LEU A 10 -16.40 0.79 11.00
N VAL A 11 -15.19 0.43 10.60
CA VAL A 11 -14.06 1.35 10.48
C VAL A 11 -13.78 1.65 9.01
N PHE A 12 -13.58 2.92 8.72
CA PHE A 12 -13.10 3.41 7.43
C PHE A 12 -11.70 4.01 7.61
N VAL A 13 -10.76 3.58 6.79
CA VAL A 13 -9.40 4.09 6.79
C VAL A 13 -9.20 5.02 5.60
N ALA A 14 -8.75 6.24 5.85
CA ALA A 14 -8.33 7.18 4.81
C ALA A 14 -6.85 7.51 5.00
N SER A 15 -6.04 7.22 3.98
CA SER A 15 -4.60 7.48 4.00
C SER A 15 -4.23 8.55 2.99
N ALA A 16 -3.68 9.67 3.49
CA ALA A 16 -3.27 10.80 2.68
C ALA A 16 -2.01 10.48 1.85
N GLY A 17 -1.82 11.24 0.77
CA GLY A 17 -0.60 11.23 -0.01
C GLY A 17 0.59 11.86 0.72
N GLY A 18 1.78 11.70 0.16
CA GLY A 18 3.03 12.22 0.74
C GLY A 18 4.25 11.36 0.41
N GLY A 19 4.22 10.66 -0.71
CA GLY A 19 5.30 9.79 -1.17
C GLY A 19 5.60 8.65 -0.22
N ILE A 20 6.86 8.21 -0.19
CA ILE A 20 7.29 7.06 0.61
C ILE A 20 7.09 7.28 2.13
N ARG A 21 7.13 8.52 2.59
CA ARG A 21 6.90 8.83 4.01
C ARG A 21 5.46 8.53 4.42
N ALA A 22 4.49 8.88 3.57
CA ALA A 22 3.08 8.57 3.82
C ALA A 22 2.85 7.06 3.78
N ALA A 23 3.46 6.35 2.85
CA ALA A 23 3.41 4.89 2.79
C ALA A 23 3.95 4.25 4.07
N TYR A 24 5.13 4.67 4.49
CA TYR A 24 5.77 4.20 5.72
C TYR A 24 4.91 4.47 6.96
N TRP A 25 4.38 5.69 7.09
CA TRP A 25 3.50 6.07 8.18
C TRP A 25 2.20 5.27 8.21
N THR A 26 1.57 5.08 7.06
CA THR A 26 0.34 4.29 6.92
C THR A 26 0.55 2.86 7.42
N THR A 27 1.65 2.22 7.02
CA THR A 27 1.95 0.86 7.47
C THR A 27 2.22 0.78 8.97
N ILE A 28 2.92 1.76 9.56
CA ILE A 28 3.16 1.81 11.01
C ILE A 28 1.85 1.95 11.76
N VAL A 29 1.00 2.91 11.36
CA VAL A 29 -0.27 3.16 12.05
C VAL A 29 -1.19 1.94 11.98
N LEU A 30 -1.33 1.33 10.80
CA LEU A 30 -2.17 0.14 10.65
C LEU A 30 -1.61 -1.05 11.41
N ASN A 31 -0.30 -1.26 11.39
CA ASN A 31 0.35 -2.32 12.17
C ASN A 31 0.16 -2.11 13.69
N CYS A 32 0.11 -0.86 14.13
CA CYS A 32 -0.18 -0.50 15.52
C CYS A 32 -1.66 -0.72 15.90
N LEU A 33 -2.58 -0.35 15.01
CA LEU A 33 -4.02 -0.41 15.28
C LEU A 33 -4.57 -1.83 15.18
N VAL A 34 -4.05 -2.60 14.22
CA VAL A 34 -4.54 -3.95 13.95
C VAL A 34 -3.78 -4.95 14.80
N LYS A 35 -4.53 -5.74 15.54
CA LYS A 35 -3.99 -6.82 16.36
C LYS A 35 -3.49 -7.95 15.45
N ASN A 36 -2.20 -7.96 15.19
CA ASN A 36 -1.54 -9.16 14.68
C ASN A 36 -0.91 -9.89 15.88
N GLN A 37 -1.33 -11.11 16.17
CA GLN A 37 -0.92 -11.84 17.36
C GLN A 37 0.57 -12.15 17.39
N ASP A 38 1.23 -12.09 16.23
CA ASP A 38 2.61 -12.52 16.04
C ASP A 38 3.65 -11.37 16.08
N ASN A 39 3.20 -10.12 16.20
CA ASN A 39 4.10 -8.96 16.30
C ASN A 39 4.67 -8.72 17.72
N ALA A 40 4.74 -9.78 18.55
CA ALA A 40 5.30 -9.71 19.88
C ALA A 40 6.83 -9.50 19.81
N GLY A 41 7.26 -8.27 19.62
CA GLY A 41 8.69 -7.93 19.64
C GLY A 41 9.10 -6.79 18.71
N TRP A 42 8.25 -6.36 17.79
CA TRP A 42 8.58 -5.23 16.95
C TRP A 42 8.42 -3.89 17.70
N LYS A 43 9.52 -3.16 17.77
CA LYS A 43 9.54 -1.78 18.29
C LYS A 43 9.99 -0.86 17.17
N PRO A 44 9.20 0.15 16.77
CA PRO A 44 9.67 1.18 15.87
C PRO A 44 10.87 1.88 16.48
N ILE A 45 11.86 2.21 15.68
CA ILE A 45 13.03 2.95 16.13
C ILE A 45 12.57 4.30 16.71
N GLY A 46 12.77 4.52 18.00
CA GLY A 46 12.51 5.79 18.68
C GLY A 46 11.10 5.99 19.26
N MET A 47 10.20 5.01 19.20
CA MET A 47 8.89 5.09 19.83
C MET A 47 8.65 3.94 20.80
N ASP A 48 8.22 4.24 22.01
CA ASP A 48 7.71 3.23 22.93
C ASP A 48 6.25 2.91 22.58
N MET A 49 6.07 1.98 21.65
CA MET A 49 4.75 1.58 21.16
C MET A 49 3.90 0.84 22.20
N ASN A 50 4.49 0.38 23.28
CA ASN A 50 3.73 -0.30 24.34
C ASN A 50 2.69 0.61 24.99
N ASN A 51 2.94 1.93 24.97
CA ASN A 51 2.01 2.92 25.52
C ASN A 51 1.10 3.59 24.47
N VAL A 52 1.45 3.49 23.17
CA VAL A 52 0.72 4.17 22.07
C VAL A 52 -0.27 3.24 21.39
N CYS A 53 0.02 1.95 21.30
CA CYS A 53 -0.79 0.94 20.61
C CYS A 53 -1.67 0.15 21.59
N THR A 54 -2.39 0.82 22.47
CA THR A 54 -3.21 0.20 23.54
C THR A 54 -4.53 -0.37 23.02
N HIS A 55 -5.08 0.21 21.96
CA HIS A 55 -6.35 -0.22 21.38
C HIS A 55 -6.09 -0.99 20.08
N ARG A 56 -6.22 -2.30 20.17
CA ARG A 56 -6.04 -3.19 19.04
C ARG A 56 -7.41 -3.57 18.49
N MET A 57 -7.68 -3.18 17.26
CA MET A 57 -8.88 -3.61 16.54
C MET A 57 -8.53 -4.78 15.61
N SER A 58 -9.54 -5.59 15.27
CA SER A 58 -9.39 -6.59 14.23
C SER A 58 -9.39 -5.92 12.84
N MET A 59 -8.63 -6.45 11.90
CA MET A 59 -8.70 -6.04 10.50
C MET A 59 -10.11 -6.27 9.93
N ASP A 60 -10.85 -7.25 10.43
CA ASP A 60 -12.24 -7.53 10.05
C ASP A 60 -13.21 -6.38 10.38
N SER A 61 -12.82 -5.49 11.28
CA SER A 61 -13.61 -4.29 11.59
C SER A 61 -13.42 -3.19 10.55
N VAL A 62 -12.38 -3.26 9.73
CA VAL A 62 -12.12 -2.29 8.67
C VAL A 62 -12.90 -2.70 7.42
N PHE A 63 -13.88 -1.89 7.07
CA PHE A 63 -14.73 -2.15 5.90
C PHE A 63 -14.08 -1.67 4.59
N LEU A 64 -13.55 -0.45 4.60
CA LEU A 64 -12.95 0.19 3.43
C LEU A 64 -11.67 0.91 3.84
N ALA A 65 -10.63 0.73 3.06
CA ALA A 65 -9.40 1.50 3.16
C ALA A 65 -9.13 2.23 1.84
N SER A 66 -9.14 3.55 1.90
CA SER A 66 -8.88 4.43 0.76
C SER A 66 -7.54 5.13 0.92
N GLY A 67 -6.72 5.10 -0.12
CA GLY A 67 -5.41 5.75 -0.14
C GLY A 67 -5.22 6.65 -1.35
N ILE A 68 -4.35 7.65 -1.20
CA ILE A 68 -3.94 8.54 -2.28
C ILE A 68 -2.41 8.49 -2.37
N SER A 69 -1.86 8.26 -3.59
CA SER A 69 -0.40 8.28 -3.84
C SER A 69 0.36 7.36 -2.85
N GLY A 70 1.27 7.91 -2.03
CA GLY A 70 2.00 7.15 -1.02
C GLY A 70 1.09 6.43 -0.01
N GLY A 71 -0.07 6.99 0.32
CA GLY A 71 -1.06 6.30 1.14
C GLY A 71 -1.59 5.03 0.47
N SER A 72 -1.81 5.06 -0.85
CA SER A 72 -2.17 3.87 -1.63
C SER A 72 -1.09 2.79 -1.56
N LEU A 73 0.18 3.19 -1.69
CA LEU A 73 1.32 2.27 -1.56
C LEU A 73 1.36 1.64 -0.17
N GLY A 74 1.17 2.44 0.89
CA GLY A 74 1.13 1.94 2.26
C GLY A 74 0.03 0.90 2.49
N LEU A 75 -1.17 1.13 1.95
CA LEU A 75 -2.28 0.18 2.02
C LEU A 75 -2.00 -1.11 1.24
N ALA A 76 -1.41 -1.01 0.05
CA ALA A 76 -1.03 -2.17 -0.75
C ALA A 76 0.04 -3.02 -0.03
N VAL A 77 1.04 -2.38 0.57
CA VAL A 77 2.04 -3.07 1.39
C VAL A 77 1.41 -3.71 2.62
N THR A 78 0.51 -3.01 3.31
CA THR A 78 -0.22 -3.60 4.45
C THR A 78 -0.97 -4.87 4.05
N LYS A 79 -1.62 -4.87 2.89
CA LYS A 79 -2.29 -6.07 2.37
C LYS A 79 -1.29 -7.20 2.08
N ALA A 80 -0.14 -6.88 1.48
CA ALA A 80 0.88 -7.87 1.17
C ALA A 80 1.49 -8.55 2.41
N PHE A 81 1.37 -7.92 3.58
CA PHE A 81 1.91 -8.45 4.83
C PHE A 81 0.84 -8.90 5.83
N LYS A 82 -0.43 -8.92 5.44
CA LYS A 82 -1.53 -9.30 6.35
C LYS A 82 -1.35 -10.66 7.02
N ASP A 83 -0.79 -11.61 6.28
CA ASP A 83 -0.57 -12.99 6.71
C ASP A 83 0.92 -13.29 7.00
N ALA A 84 1.80 -12.28 6.85
CA ALA A 84 3.23 -12.47 7.08
C ALA A 84 3.55 -12.40 8.58
N PRO A 85 4.09 -13.48 9.16
CA PRO A 85 4.44 -13.48 10.57
C PRO A 85 5.67 -12.61 10.82
N ALA A 86 5.66 -11.88 11.93
CA ALA A 86 6.81 -11.27 12.60
C ALA A 86 7.64 -10.23 11.81
N VAL A 87 7.24 -9.81 10.62
CA VAL A 87 7.93 -8.76 9.87
C VAL A 87 7.20 -7.44 10.06
N PRO A 88 7.89 -6.35 10.44
CA PRO A 88 7.29 -5.01 10.47
C PRO A 88 6.82 -4.64 9.06
N TRP A 89 5.53 -4.33 8.90
CA TRP A 89 4.96 -3.98 7.59
C TRP A 89 5.63 -2.76 6.93
N SER A 90 6.32 -1.93 7.72
CA SER A 90 7.08 -0.79 7.24
C SER A 90 8.51 -1.13 6.77
N GLU A 91 9.04 -2.30 7.11
CA GLU A 91 10.43 -2.67 6.78
C GLU A 91 10.74 -2.55 5.28
N PRO A 92 9.92 -3.07 4.37
CA PRO A 92 10.20 -2.98 2.94
C PRO A 92 10.21 -1.54 2.42
N LEU A 93 9.55 -0.61 3.11
CA LEU A 93 9.47 0.80 2.72
C LEU A 93 10.65 1.64 3.24
N GLY A 94 11.50 1.08 4.11
CA GLY A 94 12.70 1.71 4.64
C GLY A 94 13.96 1.56 3.77
N LYS A 95 13.84 0.95 2.60
CA LYS A 95 14.98 0.73 1.68
C LYS A 95 15.29 1.98 0.85
N ASP A 96 16.46 1.99 0.21
CA ASP A 96 16.81 3.02 -0.76
C ASP A 96 16.11 2.76 -2.11
N PHE A 97 15.12 3.58 -2.41
CA PHE A 97 14.43 3.60 -3.71
C PHE A 97 14.86 4.77 -4.58
N LEU A 98 15.50 5.77 -3.98
CA LEU A 98 15.92 6.97 -4.70
C LEU A 98 17.12 6.69 -5.59
N GLY A 99 18.12 5.97 -5.09
CA GLY A 99 19.32 5.63 -5.83
C GLY A 99 19.02 4.94 -7.17
N PRO A 100 18.33 3.80 -7.20
CA PRO A 100 17.95 3.12 -8.44
C PRO A 100 17.11 3.99 -9.38
N THR A 101 16.19 4.80 -8.84
CA THR A 101 15.33 5.67 -9.65
C THR A 101 16.13 6.80 -10.32
N VAL A 102 17.00 7.47 -9.56
CA VAL A 102 17.89 8.51 -10.09
C VAL A 102 18.85 7.94 -11.14
N ALA A 103 19.39 6.75 -10.90
CA ALA A 103 20.21 6.06 -11.90
C ALA A 103 19.40 5.76 -13.17
N GLY A 104 18.15 5.32 -13.04
CA GLY A 104 17.25 5.13 -14.18
C GLY A 104 17.06 6.40 -14.99
N VAL A 105 16.78 7.52 -14.34
CA VAL A 105 16.65 8.83 -14.99
C VAL A 105 17.96 9.23 -15.68
N ALA A 106 19.08 9.19 -14.95
CA ALA A 106 20.35 9.70 -15.43
C ALA A 106 20.93 8.87 -16.59
N PHE A 107 20.88 7.55 -16.51
CA PHE A 107 21.57 6.66 -17.47
C PHE A 107 20.66 6.08 -18.54
N ARG A 108 19.35 6.25 -18.43
CA ARG A 108 18.38 5.74 -19.41
C ARG A 108 17.49 6.83 -19.98
N ASP A 109 16.73 7.52 -19.12
CA ASP A 109 15.69 8.44 -19.60
C ASP A 109 16.29 9.69 -20.24
N LEU A 110 17.33 10.28 -19.64
CA LEU A 110 18.03 11.43 -20.22
C LEU A 110 18.70 11.11 -21.56
N PRO A 111 19.51 10.07 -21.71
CA PRO A 111 20.08 9.71 -23.02
C PRO A 111 19.01 9.41 -24.06
N ASN A 112 17.95 8.70 -23.71
CA ASN A 112 16.85 8.39 -24.63
C ASN A 112 16.09 9.64 -25.08
N ALA A 113 15.94 10.64 -24.23
CA ALA A 113 15.32 11.91 -24.60
C ALA A 113 16.13 12.66 -25.67
N PHE A 114 17.45 12.58 -25.62
CA PHE A 114 18.33 13.23 -26.62
C PHE A 114 18.40 12.46 -27.95
N VAL A 115 18.41 11.14 -27.91
CA VAL A 115 18.63 10.30 -29.10
C VAL A 115 17.32 9.85 -29.75
N ARG A 116 16.16 10.18 -29.18
CA ARG A 116 14.81 9.73 -29.62
C ARG A 116 14.71 8.22 -29.86
N LEU A 117 15.51 7.45 -29.16
CA LEU A 117 15.36 6.01 -29.17
C LEU A 117 14.01 5.69 -28.52
N ARG A 118 13.16 4.93 -29.19
CA ARG A 118 11.91 4.43 -28.61
C ARG A 118 12.26 3.64 -27.37
N ALA A 119 12.04 4.24 -26.20
CA ALA A 119 12.20 3.55 -24.95
C ALA A 119 11.23 2.35 -24.93
N THR A 120 11.80 1.17 -24.88
CA THR A 120 11.03 -0.07 -24.73
C THR A 120 10.51 -0.15 -23.29
N GLY A 121 9.37 0.47 -23.02
CA GLY A 121 8.50 0.17 -21.87
C GLY A 121 9.06 0.11 -20.44
N GLN A 122 10.32 0.48 -20.24
CA GLN A 122 11.00 0.45 -18.95
C GLN A 122 11.56 1.84 -18.62
N ASP A 123 10.68 2.76 -18.28
CA ASP A 123 11.06 4.09 -17.78
C ASP A 123 11.47 4.04 -16.29
N SER A 124 11.83 5.20 -15.74
CA SER A 124 12.22 5.33 -14.33
C SER A 124 11.06 4.98 -13.39
N ALA A 125 9.81 5.16 -13.81
CA ALA A 125 8.64 4.76 -13.04
C ALA A 125 8.58 3.24 -12.87
N ALA A 126 8.83 2.48 -13.95
CA ALA A 126 8.90 1.03 -13.89
C ALA A 126 10.07 0.53 -13.03
N VAL A 127 11.20 1.25 -13.00
CA VAL A 127 12.32 0.93 -12.10
C VAL A 127 11.90 1.10 -10.65
N LEU A 128 11.21 2.18 -10.32
CA LEU A 128 10.72 2.46 -8.97
C LEU A 128 9.71 1.39 -8.53
N GLU A 129 8.74 1.05 -9.37
CA GLU A 129 7.74 0.03 -9.10
C GLU A 129 8.39 -1.33 -8.82
N LYS A 130 9.29 -1.78 -9.70
CA LYS A 130 10.03 -3.04 -9.50
C LYS A 130 10.89 -3.03 -8.24
N SER A 131 11.43 -1.87 -7.85
CA SER A 131 12.21 -1.74 -6.62
C SER A 131 11.33 -1.94 -5.39
N TRP A 132 10.13 -1.37 -5.38
CA TRP A 132 9.15 -1.59 -4.31
C TRP A 132 8.71 -3.04 -4.24
N GLU A 133 8.31 -3.62 -5.37
CA GLU A 133 7.88 -5.02 -5.43
C GLU A 133 8.98 -5.98 -4.98
N LYS A 134 10.22 -5.73 -5.43
CA LYS A 134 11.37 -6.51 -5.00
C LYS A 134 11.54 -6.41 -3.48
N SER A 135 11.47 -5.22 -2.91
CA SER A 135 11.64 -5.01 -1.47
C SER A 135 10.57 -5.74 -0.65
N VAL A 136 9.32 -5.73 -1.12
CA VAL A 136 8.23 -6.45 -0.47
C VAL A 136 8.43 -7.97 -0.56
N ARG A 137 8.82 -8.48 -1.73
CA ARG A 137 9.12 -9.92 -1.91
C ARG A 137 10.32 -10.37 -1.09
N ASP A 138 11.38 -9.58 -1.04
CA ASP A 138 12.58 -9.88 -0.24
C ASP A 138 12.23 -9.96 1.26
N ALA A 139 11.27 -9.18 1.73
CA ALA A 139 10.72 -9.20 3.07
C ALA A 139 9.61 -10.27 3.26
N LYS A 140 9.40 -11.15 2.29
CA LYS A 140 8.41 -12.24 2.31
C LYS A 140 6.95 -11.76 2.34
N GLY A 141 6.67 -10.57 1.84
CA GLY A 141 5.30 -10.12 1.58
C GLY A 141 4.72 -10.80 0.35
N ASP A 142 3.43 -11.09 0.39
CA ASP A 142 2.70 -11.66 -0.74
C ASP A 142 2.18 -10.54 -1.66
N LEU A 143 2.73 -10.46 -2.86
CA LEU A 143 2.34 -9.52 -3.91
C LEU A 143 1.73 -10.23 -5.11
N GLU A 144 1.33 -11.49 -5.02
CA GLU A 144 0.80 -12.24 -6.16
C GLU A 144 1.48 -11.85 -7.50
N SER A 145 0.84 -10.99 -8.31
CA SER A 145 1.34 -10.50 -9.60
C SER A 145 1.71 -9.01 -9.61
N GLY A 146 1.85 -8.37 -8.45
CA GLY A 146 2.25 -6.97 -8.30
C GLY A 146 1.26 -6.12 -7.51
N PHE A 147 1.60 -4.85 -7.26
CA PHE A 147 0.80 -3.95 -6.42
C PHE A 147 -0.63 -3.71 -6.95
N LEU A 148 -0.78 -3.54 -8.25
CA LEU A 148 -2.11 -3.31 -8.84
C LEU A 148 -2.98 -4.55 -8.74
N ALA A 149 -2.42 -5.73 -9.02
CA ALA A 149 -3.14 -6.99 -8.88
C ALA A 149 -3.55 -7.25 -7.43
N THR A 150 -2.72 -6.88 -6.47
CA THR A 150 -3.03 -6.97 -5.04
C THR A 150 -4.27 -6.18 -4.66
N ALA A 151 -4.53 -5.02 -5.30
CA ALA A 151 -5.76 -4.26 -5.09
C ALA A 151 -6.97 -4.88 -5.80
N TRP A 152 -6.71 -5.58 -6.89
CA TRP A 152 -7.73 -6.11 -7.80
C TRP A 152 -8.13 -7.55 -7.50
N SER A 153 -7.25 -8.33 -6.88
CA SER A 153 -7.57 -9.70 -6.51
C SER A 153 -8.83 -9.68 -5.65
N THR A 154 -9.92 -10.06 -6.30
CA THR A 154 -11.23 -10.13 -5.66
C THR A 154 -11.10 -11.17 -4.56
N PRO A 155 -11.29 -10.83 -3.33
CA PRO A 155 -11.29 -11.82 -2.29
C PRO A 155 -12.48 -12.74 -2.54
N ALA A 156 -12.22 -13.99 -2.82
CA ALA A 156 -13.22 -15.04 -2.58
C ALA A 156 -13.57 -15.08 -1.07
N ARG A 157 -12.84 -14.34 -0.28
CA ARG A 157 -12.98 -14.13 1.17
C ARG A 157 -12.84 -12.64 1.45
N LEU A 158 -13.72 -12.11 2.27
CA LEU A 158 -13.63 -10.74 2.84
C LEU A 158 -12.62 -10.72 4.00
N ASP A 159 -11.43 -11.24 3.76
CA ASP A 159 -10.37 -11.35 4.76
C ASP A 159 -9.43 -10.13 4.79
N PHE A 160 -9.69 -9.15 3.96
CA PHE A 160 -9.04 -7.85 3.97
C PHE A 160 -10.04 -6.75 3.56
N PRO A 161 -9.90 -5.51 4.07
CA PRO A 161 -10.77 -4.40 3.69
C PRO A 161 -10.84 -4.18 2.18
N LEU A 162 -11.97 -3.67 1.72
CA LEU A 162 -12.07 -3.17 0.36
C LEU A 162 -11.06 -2.05 0.15
N LEU A 163 -10.24 -2.16 -0.90
CA LEU A 163 -9.24 -1.15 -1.23
C LEU A 163 -9.74 -0.21 -2.31
N ALA A 164 -9.48 1.09 -2.11
CA ALA A 164 -9.61 2.13 -3.13
C ALA A 164 -8.26 2.86 -3.23
N LEU A 165 -7.43 2.46 -4.19
CA LEU A 165 -6.07 2.99 -4.37
C LEU A 165 -6.10 4.06 -5.45
N SER A 166 -5.82 5.29 -5.08
CA SER A 166 -5.86 6.44 -5.98
C SER A 166 -4.48 6.98 -6.29
N GLY A 167 -4.29 7.32 -7.54
CA GLY A 167 -3.13 8.01 -8.08
C GLY A 167 -3.56 9.07 -9.08
N THR A 168 -2.58 9.72 -9.70
CA THR A 168 -2.82 10.71 -10.76
C THR A 168 -2.10 10.25 -12.03
N SER A 169 -2.81 10.25 -13.14
CA SER A 169 -2.22 10.02 -14.46
C SER A 169 -1.28 11.19 -14.80
N VAL A 170 -0.06 10.86 -15.21
CA VAL A 170 0.93 11.86 -15.61
C VAL A 170 0.57 12.50 -16.95
N THR A 171 -0.16 11.79 -17.81
CA THR A 171 -0.47 12.21 -19.17
C THR A 171 -1.53 13.31 -19.22
N ASP A 172 -2.57 13.18 -18.41
CA ASP A 172 -3.78 14.03 -18.48
C ASP A 172 -4.15 14.69 -17.14
N GLY A 173 -3.41 14.36 -16.07
CA GLY A 173 -3.68 14.89 -14.73
C GLY A 173 -4.93 14.29 -14.07
N CYS A 174 -5.62 13.36 -14.71
CA CYS A 174 -6.81 12.74 -14.17
C CYS A 174 -6.50 11.84 -12.98
N ARG A 175 -7.43 11.82 -12.02
CA ARG A 175 -7.34 10.85 -10.92
C ARG A 175 -7.73 9.47 -11.44
N VAL A 176 -6.86 8.51 -11.19
CA VAL A 176 -7.11 7.09 -11.43
C VAL A 176 -7.32 6.41 -10.09
N THR A 177 -8.42 5.69 -9.94
CA THR A 177 -8.70 4.89 -8.74
C THR A 177 -8.83 3.42 -9.14
N VAL A 178 -8.03 2.59 -8.50
CA VAL A 178 -8.08 1.13 -8.64
C VAL A 178 -8.81 0.56 -7.43
N SER A 179 -9.88 -0.18 -7.67
CA SER A 179 -10.70 -0.80 -6.62
C SER A 179 -11.42 -2.03 -7.16
N ALA A 180 -11.74 -2.97 -6.28
CA ALA A 180 -12.67 -4.06 -6.58
C ALA A 180 -14.15 -3.59 -6.59
N LEU A 181 -14.42 -2.37 -6.13
CA LEU A 181 -15.75 -1.79 -6.18
C LEU A 181 -16.09 -1.34 -7.60
N LYS A 182 -17.24 -1.77 -8.10
CA LYS A 182 -17.83 -1.18 -9.29
C LYS A 182 -18.45 0.16 -8.89
N LEU A 183 -17.82 1.25 -9.28
CA LEU A 183 -18.45 2.57 -9.19
C LEU A 183 -19.47 2.65 -10.32
N ALA A 184 -20.73 2.97 -10.00
CA ALA A 184 -21.70 3.29 -11.03
C ALA A 184 -21.24 4.57 -11.75
N ASP A 185 -21.36 4.60 -13.07
CA ASP A 185 -21.11 5.80 -13.83
C ASP A 185 -22.02 6.91 -13.32
N ALA A 186 -21.41 7.99 -12.83
CA ALA A 186 -22.15 9.13 -12.31
C ALA A 186 -22.98 9.86 -13.41
N ASP A 187 -22.71 9.52 -14.68
CA ASP A 187 -23.37 10.10 -15.84
C ASP A 187 -24.62 9.28 -16.31
N ALA A 188 -25.01 8.25 -15.55
CA ALA A 188 -26.17 7.41 -15.87
C ALA A 188 -27.46 7.79 -15.09
N ALA A 189 -27.49 8.97 -14.48
CA ALA A 189 -28.66 9.48 -13.73
C ALA A 189 -29.20 10.78 -14.33
#